data_488728fe17a6ae0b14c37bd1dead3a0a
#
_entry.id   488728fe17a6ae0b14c37bd1dead3a0a
#
_cell.length_a   1.000
_cell.length_b   1.000
_cell.length_c   1.000
_cell.angle_alpha   90.00
_cell.angle_beta   90.00
_cell.angle_gamma   90.00
#
_symmetry.space_group_name_H-M   'P 1'
#
loop_
_entity.id
_entity.type
_entity.pdbx_description
1 polymer ?
#
loop_
_entity_poly.entity_id
_entity_poly.type
_entity_poly.pdbx_seq_one_letter_code
_entity_poly.pdbx_strand_id
1 'polypeptide(L)'
;MNGNWKDQGRELFRPIGRYLAARGVMPDHLTILGVALSLLAALFLGRGSFLAAGLVLPLAGLCDILDGDVARERGMVSPFGAFLDSTLDRVSEGALYVGLAYYYFTRSHTATVWMRGTFEGSSEWGDADGPTLGILALATLILSFLVSYTRARAEGLGMECKVGLMERPERLLTLGVGALLGHRFMPGVLGVLFILTLVTVLQRVYHVRKLTQTNSA
;
A
#
# COMPACT_ATOMS: atom_id res chain seq x y z
N MET A 1 -18.76 1.58 12.54
CA MET A 1 -18.98 0.15 12.27
C MET A 1 -17.74 -0.57 11.70
N ASN A 2 -16.52 -0.07 11.88
CA ASN A 2 -15.33 -0.54 11.15
C ASN A 2 -14.25 -1.25 12.00
N GLY A 3 -14.51 -1.60 13.25
CA GLY A 3 -13.51 -2.25 14.12
C GLY A 3 -13.40 -3.77 13.98
N ASN A 4 -14.48 -4.44 13.63
CA ASN A 4 -14.61 -5.88 13.91
C ASN A 4 -13.80 -6.82 13.01
N TRP A 5 -13.64 -6.54 11.72
CA TRP A 5 -12.94 -7.46 10.81
C TRP A 5 -11.40 -7.37 10.92
N LYS A 6 -10.86 -6.19 11.21
CA LYS A 6 -9.40 -6.00 11.43
C LYS A 6 -8.96 -6.69 12.73
N ASP A 7 -9.77 -6.60 13.76
CA ASP A 7 -9.50 -7.25 15.06
C ASP A 7 -9.64 -8.77 14.93
N GLN A 8 -10.66 -9.27 14.23
CA GLN A 8 -10.83 -10.70 13.93
C GLN A 8 -9.68 -11.26 13.11
N GLY A 9 -9.20 -10.51 12.09
CA GLY A 9 -8.04 -10.90 11.29
C GLY A 9 -6.78 -11.02 12.14
N ARG A 10 -6.55 -10.09 13.07
CA ARG A 10 -5.41 -10.16 14.00
C ARG A 10 -5.51 -11.32 14.97
N GLU A 11 -6.69 -11.58 15.53
CA GLU A 11 -6.88 -12.71 16.44
C GLU A 11 -6.54 -14.07 15.81
N LEU A 12 -6.78 -14.22 14.51
CA LEU A 12 -6.44 -15.45 13.78
C LEU A 12 -4.93 -15.71 13.74
N PHE A 13 -4.10 -14.66 13.63
CA PHE A 13 -2.64 -14.78 13.53
C PHE A 13 -1.93 -14.67 14.89
N ARG A 14 -2.63 -14.28 15.95
CA ARG A 14 -2.09 -14.14 17.30
C ARG A 14 -1.39 -15.40 17.85
N PRO A 15 -1.90 -16.63 17.63
CA PRO A 15 -1.17 -17.84 18.06
C PRO A 15 0.21 -17.98 17.41
N ILE A 16 0.33 -17.58 16.13
CA ILE A 16 1.61 -17.60 15.39
C ILE A 16 2.56 -16.56 15.98
N GLY A 17 2.07 -15.34 16.25
CA GLY A 17 2.86 -14.29 16.90
C GLY A 17 3.42 -14.72 18.27
N ARG A 18 2.59 -15.37 19.11
CA ARG A 18 3.00 -15.95 20.40
C ARG A 18 4.07 -17.02 20.24
N TYR A 19 3.89 -17.92 19.28
CA TYR A 19 4.85 -18.98 19.00
C TYR A 19 6.21 -18.39 18.58
N LEU A 20 6.22 -17.41 17.70
CA LEU A 20 7.45 -16.72 17.26
C LEU A 20 8.12 -15.97 18.42
N ALA A 21 7.34 -15.26 19.25
CA ALA A 21 7.82 -14.58 20.44
C ALA A 21 8.50 -15.56 21.43
N ALA A 22 7.87 -16.72 21.66
CA ALA A 22 8.41 -17.78 22.51
C ALA A 22 9.70 -18.41 21.96
N ARG A 23 9.88 -18.38 20.61
CA ARG A 23 11.12 -18.82 19.95
C ARG A 23 12.23 -17.76 19.94
N GLY A 24 12.01 -16.59 20.52
CA GLY A 24 12.99 -15.53 20.60
C GLY A 24 13.11 -14.67 19.34
N VAL A 25 12.16 -14.78 18.39
CA VAL A 25 12.14 -13.94 17.19
C VAL A 25 11.96 -12.47 17.60
N MET A 26 12.78 -11.59 17.02
CA MET A 26 12.70 -10.15 17.26
C MET A 26 11.67 -9.51 16.30
N PRO A 27 10.88 -8.51 16.75
CA PRO A 27 9.95 -7.79 15.87
C PRO A 27 10.65 -7.22 14.63
N ASP A 28 11.83 -6.63 14.82
CA ASP A 28 12.62 -6.00 13.76
C ASP A 28 12.96 -6.96 12.60
N HIS A 29 13.17 -8.26 12.89
CA HIS A 29 13.42 -9.26 11.85
C HIS A 29 12.20 -9.44 10.93
N LEU A 30 10.99 -9.41 11.50
CA LEU A 30 9.74 -9.54 10.75
C LEU A 30 9.47 -8.27 9.95
N THR A 31 9.70 -7.10 10.53
CA THR A 31 9.58 -5.81 9.84
C THR A 31 10.52 -5.74 8.64
N ILE A 32 11.81 -6.09 8.82
CA ILE A 32 12.79 -6.11 7.72
C ILE A 32 12.40 -7.12 6.65
N LEU A 33 11.94 -8.31 7.03
CA LEU A 33 11.46 -9.33 6.09
C LEU A 33 10.23 -8.83 5.31
N GLY A 34 9.27 -8.18 5.97
CA GLY A 34 8.09 -7.60 5.34
C GLY A 34 8.44 -6.53 4.30
N VAL A 35 9.40 -5.65 4.65
CA VAL A 35 9.95 -4.65 3.72
C VAL A 35 10.62 -5.32 2.52
N ALA A 36 11.48 -6.32 2.75
CA ALA A 36 12.18 -7.04 1.69
C ALA A 36 11.20 -7.74 0.74
N LEU A 37 10.15 -8.37 1.28
CA LEU A 37 9.08 -8.98 0.48
C LEU A 37 8.29 -7.93 -0.32
N SER A 38 8.02 -6.77 0.26
CA SER A 38 7.35 -5.66 -0.44
C SER A 38 8.20 -5.13 -1.61
N LEU A 39 9.50 -4.97 -1.41
CA LEU A 39 10.44 -4.58 -2.45
C LEU A 39 10.55 -5.65 -3.54
N LEU A 40 10.55 -6.92 -3.18
CA LEU A 40 10.51 -8.04 -4.12
C LEU A 40 9.21 -8.03 -4.95
N ALA A 41 8.07 -7.79 -4.31
CA ALA A 41 6.79 -7.64 -5.01
C ALA A 41 6.81 -6.44 -5.97
N ALA A 42 7.41 -5.32 -5.58
CA ALA A 42 7.59 -4.15 -6.44
C ALA A 42 8.44 -4.48 -7.68
N LEU A 43 9.51 -5.24 -7.51
CA LEU A 43 10.33 -5.73 -8.64
C LEU A 43 9.53 -6.65 -9.58
N PHE A 44 8.70 -7.53 -9.03
CA PHE A 44 7.82 -8.39 -9.83
C PHE A 44 6.77 -7.57 -10.60
N LEU A 45 6.15 -6.56 -9.97
CA LEU A 45 5.24 -5.63 -10.66
C LEU A 45 5.97 -4.91 -11.80
N GLY A 46 7.16 -4.38 -11.54
CA GLY A 46 7.97 -3.69 -12.57
C GLY A 46 8.38 -4.57 -13.74
N ARG A 47 8.54 -5.88 -13.51
CA ARG A 47 8.82 -6.86 -14.56
C ARG A 47 7.56 -7.38 -15.27
N GLY A 48 6.37 -7.04 -14.79
CA GLY A 48 5.10 -7.54 -15.31
C GLY A 48 4.73 -8.95 -14.82
N SER A 49 5.42 -9.45 -13.79
CA SER A 49 5.14 -10.74 -13.16
C SER A 49 4.06 -10.56 -12.08
N PHE A 50 2.85 -10.16 -12.51
CA PHE A 50 1.76 -9.79 -11.59
C PHE A 50 1.37 -10.92 -10.64
N LEU A 51 1.27 -12.17 -11.14
CA LEU A 51 0.93 -13.32 -10.29
C LEU A 51 1.95 -13.50 -9.17
N ALA A 52 3.26 -13.40 -9.47
CA ALA A 52 4.31 -13.51 -8.46
C ALA A 52 4.21 -12.38 -7.42
N ALA A 53 3.97 -11.15 -7.86
CA ALA A 53 3.73 -10.02 -6.96
C ALA A 53 2.51 -10.26 -6.05
N GLY A 54 1.40 -10.73 -6.63
CA GLY A 54 0.17 -11.03 -5.91
C GLY A 54 0.30 -12.15 -4.88
N LEU A 55 1.21 -13.11 -5.09
CA LEU A 55 1.52 -14.16 -4.11
C LEU A 55 2.46 -13.68 -2.99
N VAL A 56 3.37 -12.75 -3.30
CA VAL A 56 4.33 -12.23 -2.31
C VAL A 56 3.72 -11.16 -1.41
N LEU A 57 2.82 -10.31 -1.92
CA LEU A 57 2.21 -9.23 -1.15
C LEU A 57 1.47 -9.69 0.12
N PRO A 58 0.66 -10.76 0.12
CA PRO A 58 0.05 -11.27 1.35
C PRO A 58 1.07 -11.71 2.40
N LEU A 59 2.23 -12.25 1.97
CA LEU A 59 3.31 -12.65 2.88
C LEU A 59 3.95 -11.42 3.53
N ALA A 60 4.14 -10.33 2.77
CA ALA A 60 4.61 -9.06 3.32
C ALA A 60 3.62 -8.50 4.36
N GLY A 61 2.32 -8.49 4.04
CA GLY A 61 1.27 -8.07 4.97
C GLY A 61 1.17 -8.95 6.22
N LEU A 62 1.44 -10.25 6.10
CA LEU A 62 1.49 -11.15 7.24
C LEU A 62 2.67 -10.83 8.17
N CYS A 63 3.84 -10.52 7.63
CA CYS A 63 5.00 -10.09 8.43
C CYS A 63 4.68 -8.83 9.25
N ASP A 64 3.99 -7.85 8.65
CA ASP A 64 3.54 -6.60 9.29
C ASP A 64 2.53 -6.84 10.44
N ILE A 65 1.66 -7.84 10.32
CA ILE A 65 0.76 -8.22 11.42
C ILE A 65 1.54 -8.91 12.55
N LEU A 66 2.46 -9.80 12.19
CA LEU A 66 3.20 -10.63 13.14
C LEU A 66 4.24 -9.84 13.92
N ASP A 67 4.91 -8.83 13.32
CA ASP A 67 5.89 -8.01 14.04
C ASP A 67 5.23 -7.21 15.18
N GLY A 68 4.06 -6.63 14.93
CA GLY A 68 3.27 -5.96 15.94
C GLY A 68 2.76 -6.91 17.05
N ASP A 69 2.42 -8.16 16.71
CA ASP A 69 2.02 -9.16 17.70
C ASP A 69 3.21 -9.60 18.56
N VAL A 70 4.36 -9.89 17.94
CA VAL A 70 5.59 -10.24 18.65
C VAL A 70 6.06 -9.10 19.56
N ALA A 71 6.01 -7.84 19.09
CA ALA A 71 6.38 -6.69 19.89
C ALA A 71 5.50 -6.55 21.16
N ARG A 72 4.20 -6.79 21.04
CA ARG A 72 3.27 -6.77 22.19
C ARG A 72 3.52 -7.91 23.16
N GLU A 73 3.66 -9.14 22.67
CA GLU A 73 3.87 -10.32 23.52
C GLU A 73 5.22 -10.26 24.26
N ARG A 74 6.23 -9.61 23.70
CA ARG A 74 7.56 -9.43 24.32
C ARG A 74 7.72 -8.14 25.12
N GLY A 75 6.71 -7.27 25.17
CA GLY A 75 6.80 -5.97 25.82
C GLY A 75 7.83 -5.02 25.19
N MET A 76 8.12 -5.19 23.88
CA MET A 76 9.11 -4.40 23.12
C MET A 76 8.49 -3.22 22.35
N VAL A 77 7.27 -2.84 22.68
CA VAL A 77 6.60 -1.69 22.06
C VAL A 77 7.34 -0.41 22.44
N SER A 78 7.80 0.36 21.45
CA SER A 78 8.49 1.63 21.67
C SER A 78 8.03 2.73 20.71
N PRO A 79 8.13 4.02 21.09
CA PRO A 79 7.82 5.13 20.19
C PRO A 79 8.68 5.13 18.93
N PHE A 80 9.97 4.77 19.04
CA PHE A 80 10.87 4.65 17.90
C PHE A 80 10.45 3.50 16.97
N GLY A 81 10.07 2.35 17.52
CA GLY A 81 9.56 1.22 16.73
C GLY A 81 8.32 1.60 15.94
N ALA A 82 7.36 2.29 16.55
CA ALA A 82 6.16 2.78 15.88
C ALA A 82 6.47 3.82 14.78
N PHE A 83 7.45 4.70 15.00
CA PHE A 83 7.93 5.63 13.99
C PHE A 83 8.60 4.91 12.81
N LEU A 84 9.50 3.97 13.10
CA LEU A 84 10.24 3.21 12.09
C LEU A 84 9.28 2.37 11.24
N ASP A 85 8.38 1.62 11.87
CA ASP A 85 7.34 0.85 11.21
C ASP A 85 6.53 1.71 10.25
N SER A 86 6.01 2.84 10.75
CA SER A 86 5.25 3.76 9.92
C SER A 86 6.06 4.35 8.75
N THR A 87 7.36 4.52 8.89
CA THR A 87 8.25 5.01 7.84
C THR A 87 8.51 3.94 6.78
N LEU A 88 8.86 2.73 7.22
CA LEU A 88 9.11 1.57 6.35
C LEU A 88 7.85 1.19 5.56
N ASP A 89 6.69 1.36 6.14
CA ASP A 89 5.40 1.24 5.48
C ASP A 89 5.28 2.11 4.24
N ARG A 90 5.71 3.37 4.33
CA ARG A 90 5.64 4.31 3.19
C ARG A 90 6.67 3.96 2.14
N VAL A 91 7.86 3.53 2.54
CA VAL A 91 8.88 3.04 1.61
C VAL A 91 8.37 1.82 0.84
N SER A 92 7.82 0.84 1.55
CA SER A 92 7.28 -0.39 0.96
C SER A 92 6.14 -0.09 -0.01
N GLU A 93 5.15 0.69 0.41
CA GLU A 93 4.01 1.06 -0.43
C GLU A 93 4.46 1.92 -1.62
N GLY A 94 5.38 2.86 -1.40
CA GLY A 94 5.96 3.69 -2.46
C GLY A 94 6.64 2.84 -3.54
N ALA A 95 7.43 1.86 -3.12
CA ALA A 95 8.11 0.96 -4.05
C ALA A 95 7.13 0.18 -4.95
N LEU A 96 5.99 -0.27 -4.41
CA LEU A 96 4.97 -0.98 -5.19
C LEU A 96 4.40 -0.12 -6.32
N TYR A 97 4.00 1.12 -6.00
CA TYR A 97 3.47 2.03 -7.03
C TYR A 97 4.54 2.48 -8.03
N VAL A 98 5.80 2.67 -7.58
CA VAL A 98 6.92 2.95 -8.49
C VAL A 98 7.19 1.77 -9.41
N GLY A 99 7.18 0.54 -8.89
CA GLY A 99 7.30 -0.67 -9.70
C GLY A 99 6.20 -0.78 -10.75
N LEU A 100 4.96 -0.51 -10.36
CA LEU A 100 3.81 -0.51 -11.27
C LEU A 100 3.90 0.60 -12.33
N ALA A 101 4.31 1.82 -11.94
CA ALA A 101 4.53 2.93 -12.86
C ALA A 101 5.64 2.59 -13.88
N TYR A 102 6.75 2.01 -13.40
CA TYR A 102 7.83 1.55 -14.26
C TYR A 102 7.36 0.53 -15.30
N TYR A 103 6.54 -0.45 -14.88
CA TYR A 103 5.93 -1.42 -15.80
C TYR A 103 5.15 -0.73 -16.92
N TYR A 104 4.27 0.21 -16.57
CA TYR A 104 3.44 0.90 -17.55
C TYR A 104 4.26 1.82 -18.47
N PHE A 105 5.26 2.53 -17.95
CA PHE A 105 6.12 3.38 -18.78
C PHE A 105 7.01 2.57 -19.73
N THR A 106 7.51 1.42 -19.31
CA THR A 106 8.45 0.62 -20.14
C THR A 106 7.75 -0.33 -21.10
N ARG A 107 6.52 -0.75 -20.82
CA ARG A 107 5.74 -1.66 -21.65
C ARG A 107 4.78 -0.95 -22.60
N SER A 108 4.69 0.36 -22.54
CA SER A 108 3.95 1.15 -23.54
C SER A 108 4.65 1.03 -24.89
N HIS A 109 3.92 0.60 -25.91
CA HIS A 109 4.42 0.56 -27.30
C HIS A 109 4.90 1.94 -27.77
N THR A 110 4.40 3.04 -27.22
CA THR A 110 4.84 4.40 -27.51
C THR A 110 6.33 4.58 -27.19
N ALA A 111 6.83 4.00 -26.09
CA ALA A 111 8.26 4.04 -25.75
C ALA A 111 9.13 3.21 -26.72
N THR A 112 8.62 2.06 -27.19
CA THR A 112 9.33 1.21 -28.16
C THR A 112 9.30 1.79 -29.57
N VAL A 113 8.25 2.52 -29.96
CA VAL A 113 8.14 3.23 -31.24
C VAL A 113 9.18 4.35 -31.33
N TRP A 114 9.38 5.14 -30.27
CA TRP A 114 10.42 6.17 -30.24
C TRP A 114 11.84 5.60 -30.33
N MET A 115 12.07 4.39 -29.82
CA MET A 115 13.39 3.75 -29.85
C MET A 115 13.64 2.91 -31.14
N ARG A 116 12.62 2.41 -31.84
CA ARG A 116 12.76 1.48 -32.97
C ARG A 116 12.28 1.99 -34.31
N GLY A 117 11.53 3.08 -34.37
CA GLY A 117 11.11 3.68 -35.70
C GLY A 117 10.18 2.81 -36.55
N THR A 118 9.57 1.78 -35.99
CA THR A 118 8.69 0.86 -36.74
C THR A 118 7.28 0.87 -36.21
N PHE A 119 6.33 1.15 -37.08
CA PHE A 119 4.89 1.02 -36.85
C PHE A 119 4.48 -0.41 -37.19
N GLU A 120 4.29 -1.29 -36.22
CA GLU A 120 3.65 -2.59 -36.46
C GLU A 120 2.72 -2.96 -35.27
N GLY A 121 1.44 -3.16 -35.64
CA GLY A 121 0.52 -4.05 -34.98
C GLY A 121 -0.23 -3.53 -33.76
N SER A 122 -1.50 -3.23 -33.95
CA SER A 122 -2.53 -3.01 -32.90
C SER A 122 -2.59 -4.15 -31.90
N SER A 123 -2.32 -3.88 -30.62
CA SER A 123 -2.71 -4.75 -29.53
C SER A 123 -4.16 -4.48 -29.12
N GLU A 124 -4.92 -5.48 -28.75
CA GLU A 124 -6.37 -5.46 -28.51
C GLU A 124 -6.85 -4.57 -27.35
N TRP A 125 -5.97 -3.87 -26.65
CA TRP A 125 -6.28 -2.85 -25.63
C TRP A 125 -5.20 -1.77 -25.66
N GLY A 126 -5.48 -0.73 -26.43
CA GLY A 126 -4.92 0.62 -26.45
C GLY A 126 -3.49 0.84 -25.91
N ASP A 127 -2.50 0.67 -26.75
CA ASP A 127 -1.08 0.99 -26.46
C ASP A 127 -0.82 2.46 -26.06
N ALA A 128 -1.81 3.33 -26.25
CA ALA A 128 -1.77 4.74 -25.85
C ALA A 128 -1.88 4.95 -24.34
N ASP A 129 -2.34 3.97 -23.57
CA ASP A 129 -2.72 4.14 -22.18
C ASP A 129 -1.56 3.89 -21.17
N GLY A 130 -0.46 3.31 -21.60
CA GLY A 130 0.67 2.99 -20.71
C GLY A 130 1.20 4.21 -19.94
N PRO A 131 1.55 5.33 -20.59
CA PRO A 131 1.99 6.53 -19.88
C PRO A 131 0.92 7.09 -18.93
N THR A 132 -0.34 7.07 -19.35
CA THR A 132 -1.48 7.52 -18.53
C THR A 132 -1.63 6.66 -17.27
N LEU A 133 -1.52 5.33 -17.40
CA LEU A 133 -1.57 4.40 -16.27
C LEU A 133 -0.34 4.55 -15.37
N GLY A 134 0.84 4.81 -15.91
CA GLY A 134 2.04 5.12 -15.14
C GLY A 134 1.87 6.39 -14.31
N ILE A 135 1.33 7.46 -14.92
CA ILE A 135 1.00 8.71 -14.21
C ILE A 135 -0.08 8.47 -13.15
N LEU A 136 -1.11 7.66 -13.46
CA LEU A 136 -2.15 7.30 -12.49
C LEU A 136 -1.59 6.55 -11.29
N ALA A 137 -0.62 5.64 -11.50
CA ALA A 137 0.08 4.95 -10.42
C ALA A 137 0.83 5.94 -9.52
N LEU A 138 1.58 6.89 -10.09
CA LEU A 138 2.28 7.92 -9.33
C LEU A 138 1.32 8.88 -8.61
N ALA A 139 0.21 9.25 -9.25
CA ALA A 139 -0.83 10.07 -8.61
C ALA A 139 -1.47 9.32 -7.43
N THR A 140 -1.72 8.02 -7.57
CA THR A 140 -2.22 7.17 -6.48
C THR A 140 -1.21 7.07 -5.34
N LEU A 141 0.09 6.99 -5.63
CA LEU A 141 1.16 7.05 -4.64
C LEU A 141 1.13 8.36 -3.85
N ILE A 142 1.00 9.51 -4.52
CA ILE A 142 0.91 10.81 -3.86
C ILE A 142 -0.31 10.86 -2.92
N LEU A 143 -1.47 10.40 -3.39
CA LEU A 143 -2.69 10.34 -2.58
C LEU A 143 -2.53 9.40 -1.39
N SER A 144 -1.86 8.26 -1.56
CA SER A 144 -1.55 7.30 -0.50
C SER A 144 -0.70 7.95 0.61
N PHE A 145 0.31 8.72 0.24
CA PHE A 145 1.11 9.50 1.20
C PHE A 145 0.29 10.59 1.87
N LEU A 146 -0.59 11.28 1.13
CA LEU A 146 -1.49 12.29 1.69
C LEU A 146 -2.47 11.69 2.70
N VAL A 147 -3.00 10.48 2.47
CA VAL A 147 -3.83 9.78 3.46
C VAL A 147 -3.06 9.61 4.77
N SER A 148 -1.83 9.14 4.70
CA SER A 148 -0.99 8.93 5.88
C SER A 148 -0.59 10.26 6.55
N TYR A 149 -0.18 11.25 5.74
CA TYR A 149 0.21 12.57 6.21
C TYR A 149 -0.93 13.32 6.89
N THR A 150 -2.12 13.34 6.30
CA THR A 150 -3.28 14.04 6.87
C THR A 150 -3.66 13.48 8.24
N ARG A 151 -3.57 12.17 8.45
CA ARG A 151 -3.77 11.55 9.76
C ARG A 151 -2.69 11.97 10.75
N ALA A 152 -1.42 11.77 10.39
CA ALA A 152 -0.30 12.12 11.26
C ALA A 152 -0.31 13.61 11.63
N ARG A 153 -0.66 14.48 10.68
CA ARG A 153 -0.76 15.92 10.91
C ARG A 153 -1.91 16.28 11.85
N ALA A 154 -3.08 15.66 11.69
CA ALA A 154 -4.22 15.87 12.58
C ALA A 154 -3.89 15.42 14.01
N GLU A 155 -3.33 14.22 14.17
CA GLU A 155 -2.91 13.68 15.46
C GLU A 155 -1.83 14.55 16.10
N GLY A 156 -0.87 15.08 15.32
CA GLY A 156 0.14 16.04 15.78
C GLY A 156 -0.42 17.42 16.18
N LEU A 157 -1.67 17.75 15.81
CA LEU A 157 -2.41 18.93 16.27
C LEU A 157 -3.37 18.59 17.40
N GLY A 158 -3.32 17.39 17.99
CA GLY A 158 -4.18 16.93 19.08
C GLY A 158 -5.59 16.51 18.62
N MET A 159 -5.83 16.31 17.32
CA MET A 159 -7.13 15.92 16.78
C MET A 159 -7.12 14.46 16.35
N GLU A 160 -8.09 13.68 16.82
CA GLU A 160 -8.25 12.29 16.39
C GLU A 160 -8.79 12.21 14.95
N CYS A 161 -8.11 11.45 14.07
CA CYS A 161 -8.47 11.31 12.66
C CYS A 161 -8.46 9.85 12.22
N LYS A 162 -9.42 9.06 12.73
CA LYS A 162 -9.64 7.64 12.38
C LYS A 162 -10.73 7.46 11.32
N VAL A 163 -10.82 8.38 10.37
CA VAL A 163 -11.79 8.33 9.28
C VAL A 163 -11.12 8.01 7.96
N GLY A 164 -11.84 7.36 7.07
CA GLY A 164 -11.41 7.04 5.71
C GLY A 164 -11.77 5.62 5.30
N LEU A 165 -12.01 5.41 4.00
CA LEU A 165 -12.39 4.12 3.42
C LEU A 165 -11.17 3.28 3.03
N MET A 166 -10.08 3.95 2.59
CA MET A 166 -8.87 3.30 2.06
C MET A 166 -7.67 3.63 2.94
N GLU A 167 -7.57 2.93 4.05
CA GLU A 167 -6.36 2.90 4.86
C GLU A 167 -5.31 1.99 4.17
N ARG A 168 -4.11 1.87 4.74
CA ARG A 168 -3.02 1.09 4.15
C ARG A 168 -3.37 -0.39 3.89
N PRO A 169 -3.96 -1.13 4.87
CA PRO A 169 -4.28 -2.54 4.65
C PRO A 169 -5.23 -2.76 3.46
N GLU A 170 -6.26 -1.90 3.32
CA GLU A 170 -7.23 -1.99 2.24
C GLU A 170 -6.57 -1.74 0.88
N ARG A 171 -5.64 -0.77 0.79
CA ARG A 171 -4.90 -0.48 -0.44
C ARG A 171 -3.99 -1.64 -0.85
N LEU A 172 -3.24 -2.20 0.12
CA LEU A 172 -2.36 -3.35 -0.15
C LEU A 172 -3.14 -4.59 -0.56
N LEU A 173 -4.28 -4.86 0.11
CA LEU A 173 -5.17 -5.97 -0.26
C LEU A 173 -5.72 -5.78 -1.68
N THR A 174 -6.22 -4.58 -2.00
CA THR A 174 -6.78 -4.27 -3.33
C THR A 174 -5.71 -4.41 -4.42
N LEU A 175 -4.50 -3.91 -4.16
CA LEU A 175 -3.36 -4.04 -5.08
C LEU A 175 -2.95 -5.52 -5.24
N GLY A 176 -2.91 -6.28 -4.15
CA GLY A 176 -2.60 -7.70 -4.15
C GLY A 176 -3.62 -8.52 -4.95
N VAL A 177 -4.91 -8.27 -4.73
CA VAL A 177 -5.99 -8.90 -5.51
C VAL A 177 -5.87 -8.51 -6.98
N GLY A 178 -5.63 -7.24 -7.31
CA GLY A 178 -5.39 -6.78 -8.67
C GLY A 178 -4.21 -7.49 -9.33
N ALA A 179 -3.13 -7.70 -8.60
CA ALA A 179 -1.97 -8.44 -9.09
C ALA A 179 -2.30 -9.92 -9.34
N LEU A 180 -3.05 -10.59 -8.46
CA LEU A 180 -3.51 -11.98 -8.67
C LEU A 180 -4.43 -12.12 -9.88
N LEU A 181 -5.30 -11.14 -10.14
CA LEU A 181 -6.16 -11.10 -11.33
C LEU A 181 -5.37 -10.83 -12.63
N GLY A 182 -4.15 -10.33 -12.51
CA GLY A 182 -3.21 -10.13 -13.62
C GLY A 182 -3.30 -8.75 -14.28
N HIS A 183 -2.42 -8.54 -15.25
CA HIS A 183 -2.22 -7.24 -15.90
C HIS A 183 -3.47 -6.64 -16.54
N ARG A 184 -4.37 -7.47 -17.04
CA ARG A 184 -5.61 -7.05 -17.71
C ARG A 184 -6.56 -6.30 -16.78
N PHE A 185 -6.64 -6.69 -15.52
CA PHE A 185 -7.54 -6.08 -14.53
C PHE A 185 -6.87 -4.94 -13.75
N MET A 186 -5.54 -4.87 -13.76
CA MET A 186 -4.79 -3.90 -13.00
C MET A 186 -5.14 -2.43 -13.31
N PRO A 187 -5.43 -2.01 -14.56
CA PRO A 187 -5.87 -0.64 -14.85
C PRO A 187 -7.15 -0.26 -14.11
N GLY A 188 -8.15 -1.14 -14.09
CA GLY A 188 -9.39 -0.93 -13.35
C GLY A 188 -9.18 -0.87 -11.84
N VAL A 189 -8.34 -1.77 -11.31
CA VAL A 189 -7.95 -1.78 -9.89
C VAL A 189 -7.26 -0.48 -9.51
N LEU A 190 -6.34 0.01 -10.35
CA LEU A 190 -5.63 1.26 -10.12
C LEU A 190 -6.57 2.47 -10.15
N GLY A 191 -7.55 2.49 -11.07
CA GLY A 191 -8.61 3.52 -11.09
C GLY A 191 -9.45 3.52 -9.81
N VAL A 192 -9.87 2.36 -9.33
CA VAL A 192 -10.60 2.21 -8.05
C VAL A 192 -9.74 2.69 -6.88
N LEU A 193 -8.47 2.28 -6.81
CA LEU A 193 -7.52 2.72 -5.79
C LEU A 193 -7.38 4.24 -5.80
N PHE A 194 -7.20 4.86 -6.96
CA PHE A 194 -7.08 6.31 -7.10
C PHE A 194 -8.31 7.03 -6.55
N ILE A 195 -9.51 6.64 -6.99
CA ILE A 195 -10.77 7.30 -6.59
C ILE A 195 -11.01 7.15 -5.09
N LEU A 196 -10.91 5.94 -4.55
CA LEU A 196 -11.20 5.68 -3.14
C LEU A 196 -10.15 6.31 -2.21
N THR A 197 -8.88 6.37 -2.65
CA THR A 197 -7.82 7.05 -1.90
C THR A 197 -8.05 8.57 -1.91
N LEU A 198 -8.44 9.16 -3.04
CA LEU A 198 -8.83 10.57 -3.14
C LEU A 198 -10.01 10.89 -2.21
N VAL A 199 -11.06 10.07 -2.24
CA VAL A 199 -12.21 10.20 -1.34
C VAL A 199 -11.76 10.16 0.11
N THR A 200 -10.84 9.28 0.46
CA THR A 200 -10.30 9.17 1.84
C THR A 200 -9.56 10.45 2.26
N VAL A 201 -8.75 11.04 1.38
CA VAL A 201 -8.09 12.33 1.67
C VAL A 201 -9.13 13.42 1.93
N LEU A 202 -10.13 13.53 1.07
CA LEU A 202 -11.20 14.52 1.21
C LEU A 202 -12.02 14.33 2.50
N GLN A 203 -12.35 13.09 2.86
CA GLN A 203 -13.02 12.76 4.12
C GLN A 203 -12.20 13.22 5.32
N ARG A 204 -10.88 13.02 5.33
CA ARG A 204 -9.99 13.46 6.44
C ARG A 204 -9.91 14.97 6.53
N VAL A 205 -9.74 15.67 5.41
CA VAL A 205 -9.73 17.14 5.37
C VAL A 205 -11.04 17.72 5.90
N TYR A 206 -12.18 17.17 5.44
CA TYR A 206 -13.49 17.60 5.90
C TYR A 206 -13.71 17.33 7.40
N HIS A 207 -13.29 16.17 7.87
CA HIS A 207 -13.40 15.78 9.29
C HIS A 207 -12.62 16.75 10.19
N VAL A 208 -11.35 17.03 9.85
CA VAL A 208 -10.50 17.97 10.61
C VAL A 208 -11.11 19.38 10.61
N ARG A 209 -11.60 19.85 9.45
CA ARG A 209 -12.30 21.16 9.37
C ARG A 209 -13.48 21.22 10.31
N LYS A 210 -14.30 20.18 10.38
CA LYS A 210 -15.47 20.12 11.28
C LYS A 210 -15.05 20.19 12.75
N LEU A 211 -14.01 19.43 13.15
CA LEU A 211 -13.49 19.44 14.53
C LEU A 211 -12.98 20.81 14.94
N THR A 212 -12.27 21.51 14.07
CA THR A 212 -11.75 22.85 14.36
C THR A 212 -12.87 23.89 14.53
N GLN A 213 -13.94 23.81 13.76
CA GLN A 213 -15.09 24.70 13.89
C GLN A 213 -15.86 24.48 15.19
N THR A 214 -15.98 23.24 15.64
CA THR A 214 -16.68 22.91 16.91
C THR A 214 -15.88 23.33 18.13
N ASN A 215 -14.55 23.33 18.08
CA ASN A 215 -13.68 23.75 19.19
C ASN A 215 -13.49 25.27 19.26
N SER A 216 -13.94 26.04 18.26
CA SER A 216 -13.86 27.50 18.20
C SER A 216 -15.15 28.20 18.59
N ALA A 217 -16.23 27.45 18.84
CA ALA A 217 -17.52 27.90 19.29
C ALA A 217 -17.75 27.59 20.78
#